data_847559bd781f27b3e88f17719755ced8
#
_entry.id   847559bd781f27b3e88f17719755ced8
#
_cell.length_a   1.000
_cell.length_b   1.000
_cell.length_c   1.000
_cell.angle_alpha   90.00
_cell.angle_beta   90.00
_cell.angle_gamma   90.00
#
_symmetry.space_group_name_H-M   'P 1'
#
loop_
_entity.id
_entity.type
_entity.pdbx_description
1 polymer ?
#
loop_
_entity_poly.entity_id
_entity_poly.type
_entity_poly.pdbx_seq_one_letter_code
_entity_poly.pdbx_strand_id
1 'polypeptide(L)'
;CIRDRTFGGLWGVPYLSTHHGLPTTQAAGLNSAMLVAWAVGGPLFGGISDRIGRRKPLYFLGCTLSVITWAVILFLPNLPIPLLVIVQLLAGFTTGCMIISFVFAKESGPIHLSGTVNGVINMGIMLGPTLLQPVVGLMLDRNWSGDVVNGIRTYTISAYHTGFTFIILWVVLSFILLFFTRETYCRQQR
;
A
#
# COMPACT_ATOMS: atom_id res chain seq x y z
N CYS A 1 -1.66 0.57 -2.93
CA CYS A 1 -0.84 1.70 -3.41
C CYS A 1 -0.83 2.90 -2.47
N ILE A 2 -2.00 3.40 -2.09
CA ILE A 2 -2.11 4.56 -1.17
C ILE A 2 -1.36 4.28 0.13
N ARG A 3 -1.59 3.14 0.72
CA ARG A 3 -0.99 2.66 1.96
C ARG A 3 0.53 2.54 1.89
N ASP A 4 1.04 1.92 0.83
CA ASP A 4 2.48 1.70 0.67
C ASP A 4 3.22 3.03 0.49
N ARG A 5 2.60 4.00 -0.18
CA ARG A 5 3.15 5.35 -0.31
C ARG A 5 3.06 6.15 0.98
N THR A 6 2.00 5.95 1.79
CA THR A 6 1.88 6.61 3.09
C THR A 6 2.90 6.03 4.08
N PHE A 7 2.99 4.72 4.18
CA PHE A 7 3.96 4.05 5.05
C PHE A 7 5.39 4.23 4.52
N GLY A 8 5.66 3.76 3.30
CA GLY A 8 6.99 3.77 2.71
C GLY A 8 7.57 5.16 2.46
N GLY A 9 6.71 6.17 2.24
CA GLY A 9 7.15 7.53 1.99
C GLY A 9 7.53 8.33 3.22
N LEU A 10 6.91 8.06 4.38
CA LEU A 10 7.12 8.91 5.56
C LEU A 10 7.23 8.13 6.87
N TRP A 11 6.34 7.17 7.14
CA TRP A 11 6.19 6.58 8.46
C TRP A 11 6.90 5.24 8.66
N GLY A 12 7.34 4.58 7.59
CA GLY A 12 7.92 3.23 7.64
C GLY A 12 9.26 3.20 8.37
N VAL A 13 10.18 4.11 8.05
CA VAL A 13 11.49 4.15 8.68
C VAL A 13 11.39 4.48 10.17
N PRO A 14 10.66 5.53 10.61
CA PRO A 14 10.45 5.80 12.03
C PRO A 14 9.78 4.62 12.77
N TYR A 15 8.76 4.01 12.18
CA TYR A 15 8.10 2.84 12.76
C TYR A 15 9.05 1.67 13.00
N LEU A 16 9.82 1.29 11.96
CA LEU A 16 10.76 0.18 12.03
C LEU A 16 11.90 0.43 13.01
N SER A 17 12.43 1.65 13.05
CA SER A 17 13.51 2.00 13.97
C SER A 17 13.04 2.06 15.43
N THR A 18 11.86 2.60 15.69
CA THR A 18 11.35 2.76 17.05
C THR A 18 10.85 1.44 17.66
N HIS A 19 10.15 0.61 16.86
CA HIS A 19 9.47 -0.58 17.40
C HIS A 19 10.20 -1.90 17.20
N HIS A 20 11.04 -1.99 16.16
CA HIS A 20 11.85 -3.19 15.93
C HIS A 20 13.33 -2.99 16.26
N GLY A 21 13.70 -1.80 16.79
CA GLY A 21 15.07 -1.50 17.19
C GLY A 21 16.08 -1.50 16.01
N LEU A 22 15.59 -1.41 14.77
CA LEU A 22 16.46 -1.42 13.59
C LEU A 22 17.22 -0.10 13.47
N PRO A 23 18.54 -0.12 13.18
CA PRO A 23 19.25 1.07 12.79
C PRO A 23 18.55 1.76 11.61
N THR A 24 18.51 3.09 11.61
CA THR A 24 17.81 3.87 10.56
C THR A 24 18.22 3.46 9.14
N THR A 25 19.49 3.11 8.95
CA THR A 25 20.02 2.64 7.65
C THR A 25 19.39 1.31 7.23
N GLN A 26 19.25 0.36 8.17
CA GLN A 26 18.62 -0.93 7.88
C GLN A 26 17.11 -0.78 7.66
N ALA A 27 16.45 0.05 8.46
CA ALA A 27 15.04 0.36 8.27
C ALA A 27 14.77 1.02 6.90
N ALA A 28 15.62 1.95 6.47
CA ALA A 28 15.55 2.56 5.15
C ALA A 28 15.83 1.56 4.04
N GLY A 29 16.83 0.67 4.21
CA GLY A 29 17.14 -0.40 3.27
C GLY A 29 15.98 -1.36 3.07
N LEU A 30 15.34 -1.79 4.17
CA LEU A 30 14.17 -2.67 4.12
C LEU A 30 12.97 -1.99 3.43
N ASN A 31 12.76 -0.71 3.73
CA ASN A 31 11.72 0.07 3.08
C ASN A 31 11.97 0.25 1.57
N SER A 32 13.24 0.44 1.17
CA SER A 32 13.63 0.49 -0.25
C SER A 32 13.44 -0.87 -0.94
N ALA A 33 13.79 -1.98 -0.28
CA ALA A 33 13.58 -3.32 -0.79
C ALA A 33 12.08 -3.63 -1.01
N MET A 34 11.21 -3.15 -0.14
CA MET A 34 9.76 -3.22 -0.32
C MET A 34 9.31 -2.51 -1.61
N LEU A 35 9.87 -1.33 -1.92
CA LEU A 35 9.56 -0.59 -3.15
C LEU A 35 10.07 -1.32 -4.40
N VAL A 36 11.23 -1.95 -4.33
CA VAL A 36 11.75 -2.81 -5.42
C VAL A 36 10.83 -4.01 -5.63
N ALA A 37 10.39 -4.67 -4.56
CA ALA A 37 9.43 -5.76 -4.64
C ALA A 37 8.10 -5.33 -5.29
N TRP A 38 7.62 -4.13 -4.97
CA TRP A 38 6.47 -3.51 -5.63
C TRP A 38 6.69 -3.31 -7.13
N ALA A 39 7.87 -2.80 -7.54
CA ALA A 39 8.21 -2.58 -8.94
C ALA A 39 8.27 -3.88 -9.75
N VAL A 40 8.74 -4.98 -9.14
CA VAL A 40 8.76 -6.32 -9.73
C VAL A 40 7.35 -6.93 -9.79
N GLY A 41 6.55 -6.74 -8.73
CA GLY A 41 5.18 -7.24 -8.66
C GLY A 41 4.28 -6.70 -9.78
N GLY A 42 4.43 -5.42 -10.14
CA GLY A 42 3.60 -4.79 -11.18
C GLY A 42 3.59 -5.53 -12.52
N PRO A 43 4.72 -5.68 -13.20
CA PRO A 43 4.82 -6.42 -14.46
C PRO A 43 4.37 -7.87 -14.34
N LEU A 44 4.66 -8.56 -13.24
CA LEU A 44 4.26 -9.94 -13.02
C LEU A 44 2.74 -10.08 -12.91
N PHE A 45 2.09 -9.28 -12.08
CA PHE A 45 0.62 -9.28 -11.98
C PHE A 45 -0.04 -8.88 -13.29
N GLY A 46 0.50 -7.90 -14.02
CA GLY A 46 0.02 -7.51 -15.34
C GLY A 46 0.11 -8.66 -16.34
N GLY A 47 1.30 -9.26 -16.49
CA GLY A 47 1.54 -10.35 -17.43
C GLY A 47 0.74 -11.63 -17.11
N ILE A 48 0.57 -11.98 -15.83
CA ILE A 48 -0.29 -13.09 -15.42
C ILE A 48 -1.75 -12.79 -15.76
N SER A 49 -2.21 -11.56 -15.49
CA SER A 49 -3.57 -11.13 -15.81
C SER A 49 -3.87 -11.21 -17.32
N ASP A 50 -2.90 -10.82 -18.16
CA ASP A 50 -3.00 -10.93 -19.62
C ASP A 50 -3.10 -12.38 -20.08
N ARG A 51 -2.29 -13.29 -19.49
CA ARG A 51 -2.31 -14.71 -19.82
C ARG A 51 -3.61 -15.42 -19.40
N ILE A 52 -4.15 -15.05 -18.24
CA ILE A 52 -5.42 -15.62 -17.74
C ILE A 52 -6.62 -15.07 -18.51
N GLY A 53 -6.49 -13.88 -19.13
CA GLY A 53 -7.59 -13.20 -19.81
C GLY A 53 -8.67 -12.66 -18.86
N ARG A 54 -8.35 -12.50 -17.58
CA ARG A 54 -9.26 -11.98 -16.54
C ARG A 54 -8.53 -11.03 -15.62
N ARG A 55 -9.11 -9.85 -15.41
CA ARG A 55 -8.51 -8.80 -14.56
C ARG A 55 -8.92 -8.92 -13.09
N LYS A 56 -10.22 -9.07 -12.88
CA LYS A 56 -10.83 -8.99 -11.54
C LYS A 56 -10.32 -10.06 -10.55
N PRO A 57 -10.24 -11.37 -10.90
CA PRO A 57 -9.80 -12.40 -9.93
C PRO A 57 -8.39 -12.17 -9.43
N LEU A 58 -7.46 -11.81 -10.32
CA LEU A 58 -6.06 -11.61 -9.95
C LEU A 58 -5.89 -10.30 -9.15
N TYR A 59 -6.63 -9.26 -9.51
CA TYR A 59 -6.64 -8.00 -8.74
C TYR A 59 -7.21 -8.23 -7.34
N PHE A 60 -8.29 -9.00 -7.25
CA PHE A 60 -8.90 -9.38 -5.97
C PHE A 60 -7.93 -10.17 -5.09
N LEU A 61 -7.24 -11.17 -5.65
CA LEU A 61 -6.22 -11.95 -4.95
C LEU A 61 -5.08 -11.06 -4.44
N GLY A 62 -4.54 -10.19 -5.28
CA GLY A 62 -3.49 -9.24 -4.90
C GLY A 62 -3.92 -8.30 -3.79
N CYS A 63 -5.14 -7.75 -3.85
CA CYS A 63 -5.70 -6.91 -2.81
C CYS A 63 -5.87 -7.67 -1.49
N THR A 64 -6.40 -8.90 -1.53
CA THR A 64 -6.59 -9.74 -0.34
C THR A 64 -5.26 -10.04 0.35
N LEU A 65 -4.28 -10.53 -0.40
CA LEU A 65 -2.93 -10.81 0.12
C LEU A 65 -2.29 -9.53 0.69
N SER A 66 -2.48 -8.42 0.01
CA SER A 66 -1.99 -7.13 0.46
C SER A 66 -2.63 -6.67 1.77
N VAL A 67 -3.94 -6.88 1.97
CA VAL A 67 -4.62 -6.61 3.26
C VAL A 67 -4.03 -7.47 4.37
N ILE A 68 -3.87 -8.77 4.12
CA ILE A 68 -3.36 -9.72 5.10
C ILE A 68 -1.93 -9.36 5.51
N THR A 69 -1.02 -9.16 4.56
CA THR A 69 0.38 -8.84 4.85
C THR A 69 0.52 -7.55 5.66
N TRP A 70 -0.27 -6.53 5.34
CA TRP A 70 -0.25 -5.29 6.10
C TRP A 70 -0.89 -5.42 7.48
N ALA A 71 -1.95 -6.19 7.62
CA ALA A 71 -2.53 -6.48 8.94
C ALA A 71 -1.49 -7.18 9.84
N VAL A 72 -0.72 -8.11 9.28
CA VAL A 72 0.38 -8.77 10.00
C VAL A 72 1.44 -7.75 10.43
N ILE A 73 1.91 -6.88 9.53
CA ILE A 73 2.95 -5.88 9.85
C ILE A 73 2.49 -4.92 10.95
N LEU A 74 1.23 -4.50 10.91
CA LEU A 74 0.75 -3.42 11.77
C LEU A 74 0.21 -3.91 13.12
N PHE A 75 -0.32 -5.12 13.19
CA PHE A 75 -1.02 -5.60 14.40
C PHE A 75 -0.35 -6.78 15.11
N LEU A 76 0.62 -7.47 14.47
CA LEU A 76 1.37 -8.50 15.20
C LEU A 76 2.57 -7.85 15.90
N PRO A 77 2.56 -7.80 17.25
CA PRO A 77 3.71 -7.30 18.01
C PRO A 77 4.86 -8.33 17.94
N ASN A 78 6.08 -7.84 18.03
CA ASN A 78 7.29 -8.67 18.20
C ASN A 78 7.55 -9.68 17.07
N LEU A 79 7.29 -9.30 15.82
CA LEU A 79 7.69 -10.11 14.67
C LEU A 79 9.22 -10.30 14.66
N PRO A 80 9.73 -11.54 14.57
CA PRO A 80 11.16 -11.76 14.38
C PRO A 80 11.62 -11.09 13.09
N ILE A 81 12.81 -10.48 13.11
CA ILE A 81 13.34 -9.68 11.99
C ILE A 81 13.26 -10.42 10.63
N PRO A 82 13.66 -11.72 10.52
CA PRO A 82 13.55 -12.43 9.25
C PRO A 82 12.11 -12.51 8.71
N LEU A 83 11.14 -12.74 9.61
CA LEU A 83 9.73 -12.80 9.22
C LEU A 83 9.19 -11.42 8.82
N LEU A 84 9.59 -10.37 9.54
CA LEU A 84 9.26 -8.99 9.20
C LEU A 84 9.75 -8.63 7.79
N VAL A 85 10.99 -8.99 7.44
CA VAL A 85 11.56 -8.79 6.10
C VAL A 85 10.71 -9.49 5.04
N ILE A 86 10.40 -10.76 5.24
CA ILE A 86 9.61 -11.56 4.28
C ILE A 86 8.22 -10.94 4.11
N VAL A 87 7.53 -10.64 5.19
CA VAL A 87 6.17 -10.08 5.13
C VAL A 87 6.17 -8.69 4.49
N GLN A 88 7.19 -7.87 4.74
CA GLN A 88 7.30 -6.55 4.12
C GLN A 88 7.60 -6.62 2.63
N LEU A 89 8.45 -7.54 2.19
CA LEU A 89 8.68 -7.80 0.76
C LEU A 89 7.41 -8.32 0.07
N LEU A 90 6.68 -9.24 0.73
CA LEU A 90 5.39 -9.73 0.23
C LEU A 90 4.35 -8.60 0.17
N ALA A 91 4.31 -7.71 1.14
CA ALA A 91 3.42 -6.55 1.13
C ALA A 91 3.72 -5.64 -0.07
N GLY A 92 5.00 -5.34 -0.34
CA GLY A 92 5.41 -4.60 -1.53
C GLY A 92 4.99 -5.32 -2.81
N PHE A 93 5.36 -6.59 -2.95
CA PHE A 93 5.08 -7.41 -4.13
C PHE A 93 3.58 -7.49 -4.44
N THR A 94 2.75 -7.81 -3.46
CA THR A 94 1.30 -7.95 -3.64
C THR A 94 0.62 -6.62 -4.00
N THR A 95 1.14 -5.50 -3.54
CA THR A 95 0.65 -4.17 -3.93
C THR A 95 0.95 -3.85 -5.39
N GLY A 96 1.91 -4.53 -6.02
CA GLY A 96 2.16 -4.45 -7.46
C GLY A 96 0.92 -4.77 -8.31
N CYS A 97 -0.06 -5.51 -7.79
CA CYS A 97 -1.34 -5.76 -8.47
C CYS A 97 -2.09 -4.47 -8.85
N MET A 98 -1.73 -3.33 -8.27
CA MET A 98 -2.26 -2.01 -8.62
C MET A 98 -2.12 -1.70 -10.12
N ILE A 99 -1.12 -2.24 -10.82
CA ILE A 99 -0.96 -2.02 -12.26
C ILE A 99 -2.20 -2.44 -13.04
N ILE A 100 -2.91 -3.48 -12.53
CA ILE A 100 -4.15 -3.96 -13.14
C ILE A 100 -5.23 -2.87 -13.14
N SER A 101 -5.27 -1.98 -12.14
CA SER A 101 -6.26 -0.90 -12.08
C SER A 101 -6.15 0.07 -13.25
N PHE A 102 -4.94 0.37 -13.71
CA PHE A 102 -4.71 1.23 -14.87
C PHE A 102 -5.22 0.59 -16.16
N VAL A 103 -4.93 -0.70 -16.34
CA VAL A 103 -5.36 -1.45 -17.52
C VAL A 103 -6.88 -1.62 -17.49
N PHE A 104 -7.42 -1.99 -16.34
CA PHE A 104 -8.85 -2.17 -16.10
C PHE A 104 -9.66 -0.92 -16.47
N ALA A 105 -9.19 0.25 -16.05
CA ALA A 105 -9.87 1.49 -16.36
C ALA A 105 -9.71 1.91 -17.82
N LYS A 106 -8.56 1.66 -18.46
CA LYS A 106 -8.39 1.88 -19.90
C LYS A 106 -9.34 1.01 -20.71
N GLU A 107 -9.52 -0.25 -20.34
CA GLU A 107 -10.43 -1.17 -21.00
C GLU A 107 -11.90 -0.78 -20.82
N SER A 108 -12.22 -0.08 -19.72
CA SER A 108 -13.59 0.39 -19.39
C SER A 108 -13.99 1.71 -20.07
N GLY A 109 -13.05 2.42 -20.70
CA GLY A 109 -13.29 3.72 -21.33
C GLY A 109 -12.98 3.72 -22.83
N PRO A 110 -13.39 4.79 -23.57
CA PRO A 110 -13.08 4.95 -24.96
C PRO A 110 -11.56 5.04 -25.21
N ILE A 111 -11.06 4.41 -26.26
CA ILE A 111 -9.62 4.31 -26.55
C ILE A 111 -8.95 5.68 -26.75
N HIS A 112 -9.68 6.65 -27.33
CA HIS A 112 -9.18 8.01 -27.56
C HIS A 112 -9.04 8.84 -26.28
N LEU A 113 -9.64 8.40 -25.16
CA LEU A 113 -9.53 9.03 -23.84
C LEU A 113 -8.55 8.31 -22.91
N SER A 114 -7.79 7.34 -23.38
CA SER A 114 -6.90 6.51 -22.53
C SER A 114 -5.90 7.33 -21.73
N GLY A 115 -5.41 8.43 -22.25
CA GLY A 115 -4.54 9.38 -21.53
C GLY A 115 -5.27 10.07 -20.37
N THR A 116 -6.47 10.57 -20.61
CA THR A 116 -7.32 11.21 -19.59
C THR A 116 -7.70 10.22 -18.48
N VAL A 117 -8.10 9.01 -18.86
CA VAL A 117 -8.42 7.93 -17.90
C VAL A 117 -7.22 7.64 -17.00
N ASN A 118 -6.02 7.50 -17.56
CA ASN A 118 -4.81 7.30 -16.77
C ASN A 118 -4.51 8.48 -15.83
N GLY A 119 -4.70 9.70 -16.30
CA GLY A 119 -4.54 10.91 -15.48
C GLY A 119 -5.47 10.90 -14.27
N VAL A 120 -6.75 10.63 -14.48
CA VAL A 120 -7.76 10.56 -13.40
C VAL A 120 -7.42 9.46 -12.39
N ILE A 121 -7.01 8.27 -12.85
CA ILE A 121 -6.58 7.20 -11.94
C ILE A 121 -5.36 7.62 -11.13
N ASN A 122 -4.36 8.21 -11.78
CA ASN A 122 -3.16 8.65 -11.10
C ASN A 122 -3.46 9.75 -10.08
N MET A 123 -4.38 10.67 -10.37
CA MET A 123 -4.89 11.64 -9.39
C MET A 123 -5.52 10.95 -8.18
N GLY A 124 -6.38 9.96 -8.39
CA GLY A 124 -6.98 9.18 -7.31
C GLY A 124 -5.94 8.44 -6.46
N ILE A 125 -4.90 7.90 -7.09
CA ILE A 125 -3.79 7.23 -6.40
C ILE A 125 -2.97 8.22 -5.56
N MET A 126 -2.74 9.43 -6.04
CA MET A 126 -1.97 10.45 -5.32
C MET A 126 -2.81 11.12 -4.22
N LEU A 127 -4.11 11.28 -4.43
CA LEU A 127 -5.01 11.88 -3.45
C LEU A 127 -4.98 11.13 -2.11
N GLY A 128 -4.89 9.81 -2.15
CA GLY A 128 -4.86 8.99 -0.94
C GLY A 128 -3.72 9.34 0.02
N PRO A 129 -2.43 9.24 -0.39
CA PRO A 129 -1.32 9.66 0.46
C PRO A 129 -1.42 11.12 0.89
N THR A 130 -1.84 12.01 -0.01
CA THR A 130 -1.99 13.45 0.28
C THR A 130 -2.96 13.70 1.43
N LEU A 131 -4.06 12.94 1.52
CA LEU A 131 -5.03 13.05 2.59
C LEU A 131 -4.64 12.25 3.84
N LEU A 132 -4.11 11.03 3.65
CA LEU A 132 -3.84 10.13 4.77
C LEU A 132 -2.56 10.46 5.54
N GLN A 133 -1.53 11.01 4.90
CA GLN A 133 -0.30 11.38 5.61
C GLN A 133 -0.53 12.43 6.70
N PRO A 134 -1.24 13.55 6.43
CA PRO A 134 -1.59 14.50 7.50
C PRO A 134 -2.50 13.91 8.57
N VAL A 135 -3.46 13.04 8.19
CA VAL A 135 -4.36 12.39 9.16
C VAL A 135 -3.57 11.48 10.11
N VAL A 136 -2.67 10.67 9.58
CA VAL A 136 -1.79 9.82 10.40
C VAL A 136 -0.93 10.70 11.33
N GLY A 137 -0.32 11.77 10.80
CA GLY A 137 0.47 12.72 11.60
C GLY A 137 -0.34 13.33 12.74
N LEU A 138 -1.55 13.82 12.47
CA LEU A 138 -2.45 14.37 13.48
C LEU A 138 -2.83 13.36 14.56
N MET A 139 -3.06 12.09 14.18
CA MET A 139 -3.37 11.01 15.13
C MET A 139 -2.17 10.67 16.01
N LEU A 140 -0.97 10.63 15.42
CA LEU A 140 0.27 10.44 16.17
C LEU A 140 0.50 11.59 17.17
N ASP A 141 0.36 12.83 16.74
CA ASP A 141 0.53 13.99 17.59
C ASP A 141 -0.50 14.07 18.73
N ARG A 142 -1.75 13.68 18.48
CA ARG A 142 -2.80 13.60 19.51
C ARG A 142 -2.54 12.54 20.57
N ASN A 143 -1.85 11.46 20.20
CA ASN A 143 -1.51 10.36 21.08
C ASN A 143 -0.03 10.40 21.53
N TRP A 144 0.62 11.54 21.40
CA TRP A 144 2.01 11.70 21.77
C TRP A 144 2.17 11.73 23.29
N SER A 145 3.09 10.88 23.81
CA SER A 145 3.40 10.77 25.24
C SER A 145 4.37 11.83 25.77
N GLY A 146 4.91 12.70 24.90
CA GLY A 146 5.91 13.70 25.27
C GLY A 146 7.36 13.25 25.06
N ASP A 147 7.59 12.02 24.61
CA ASP A 147 8.93 11.46 24.46
C ASP A 147 9.66 12.05 23.25
N VAL A 148 10.92 12.49 23.48
CA VAL A 148 11.80 13.03 22.45
C VAL A 148 13.16 12.33 22.56
N VAL A 149 13.62 11.73 21.47
CA VAL A 149 14.95 11.11 21.38
C VAL A 149 15.76 11.84 20.33
N ASN A 150 16.93 12.36 20.70
CA ASN A 150 17.81 13.15 19.83
C ASN A 150 17.11 14.34 19.13
N GLY A 151 16.19 15.01 19.82
CA GLY A 151 15.43 16.15 19.28
C GLY A 151 14.28 15.76 18.33
N ILE A 152 14.01 14.47 18.14
CA ILE A 152 12.94 13.95 17.29
C ILE A 152 11.86 13.36 18.17
N ARG A 153 10.59 13.71 17.90
CA ARG A 153 9.44 13.11 18.59
C ARG A 153 9.37 11.61 18.30
N THR A 154 9.24 10.81 19.34
CA THR A 154 9.00 9.39 19.25
C THR A 154 7.57 9.09 19.68
N TYR A 155 6.94 8.14 19.00
CA TYR A 155 5.55 7.77 19.21
C TYR A 155 5.45 6.34 19.71
N THR A 156 4.48 6.08 20.55
CA THR A 156 4.21 4.73 21.08
C THR A 156 3.57 3.83 20.01
N ILE A 157 3.64 2.51 20.19
CA ILE A 157 2.99 1.53 19.31
C ILE A 157 1.49 1.81 19.20
N SER A 158 0.83 2.16 20.32
CA SER A 158 -0.60 2.48 20.33
C SER A 158 -0.93 3.71 19.49
N ALA A 159 -0.08 4.73 19.48
CA ALA A 159 -0.24 5.90 18.62
C ALA A 159 -0.17 5.52 17.14
N TYR A 160 0.81 4.67 16.76
CA TYR A 160 0.90 4.16 15.39
C TYR A 160 -0.31 3.30 15.00
N HIS A 161 -0.78 2.41 15.89
CA HIS A 161 -1.99 1.61 15.63
C HIS A 161 -3.20 2.50 15.37
N THR A 162 -3.39 3.56 16.15
CA THR A 162 -4.48 4.52 15.95
C THR A 162 -4.37 5.22 14.59
N GLY A 163 -3.19 5.72 14.24
CA GLY A 163 -2.95 6.38 12.96
C GLY A 163 -3.15 5.44 11.77
N PHE A 164 -2.63 4.22 11.86
CA PHE A 164 -2.70 3.24 10.79
C PHE A 164 -4.08 2.57 10.63
N THR A 165 -4.94 2.62 11.64
CA THR A 165 -6.33 2.18 11.52
C THR A 165 -7.05 2.91 10.38
N PHE A 166 -6.82 4.21 10.20
CA PHE A 166 -7.40 4.97 9.08
C PHE A 166 -6.93 4.46 7.72
N ILE A 167 -5.66 4.06 7.61
CA ILE A 167 -5.12 3.45 6.38
C ILE A 167 -5.83 2.14 6.08
N ILE A 168 -6.06 1.30 7.09
CA ILE A 168 -6.73 0.01 6.93
C ILE A 168 -8.20 0.20 6.55
N LEU A 169 -8.91 1.12 7.19
CA LEU A 169 -10.29 1.46 6.82
C LEU A 169 -10.38 1.87 5.35
N TRP A 170 -9.44 2.66 4.85
CA TRP A 170 -9.38 3.05 3.45
C TRP A 170 -9.15 1.85 2.52
N VAL A 171 -8.28 0.91 2.93
CA VAL A 171 -8.03 -0.32 2.17
C VAL A 171 -9.25 -1.22 2.13
N VAL A 172 -9.94 -1.39 3.26
CA VAL A 172 -11.19 -2.16 3.35
C VAL A 172 -12.26 -1.53 2.47
N LEU A 173 -12.41 -0.20 2.50
CA LEU A 173 -13.33 0.51 1.61
C LEU A 173 -12.98 0.24 0.13
N SER A 174 -11.71 0.33 -0.24
CA SER A 174 -11.27 0.03 -1.61
C SER A 174 -11.55 -1.41 -2.01
N PHE A 175 -11.39 -2.35 -1.09
CA PHE A 175 -11.70 -3.76 -1.29
C PHE A 175 -13.21 -3.98 -1.49
N ILE A 176 -14.06 -3.33 -0.71
CA ILE A 176 -15.52 -3.37 -0.87
C ILE A 176 -15.92 -2.82 -2.24
N LEU A 177 -15.36 -1.68 -2.64
CA LEU A 177 -15.64 -1.06 -3.94
C LEU A 177 -15.24 -1.96 -5.12
N LEU A 178 -14.24 -2.81 -4.95
CA LEU A 178 -13.83 -3.77 -5.97
C LEU A 178 -14.93 -4.79 -6.32
N PHE A 179 -15.82 -5.14 -5.40
CA PHE A 179 -16.95 -6.03 -5.69
C PHE A 179 -17.91 -5.44 -6.73
N PHE A 180 -18.05 -4.11 -6.75
CA PHE A 180 -18.94 -3.40 -7.67
C PHE A 180 -18.34 -3.20 -9.07
N THR A 181 -17.05 -3.49 -9.27
CA THR A 181 -16.42 -3.40 -10.60
C THR A 181 -16.87 -4.56 -11.49
N ARG A 182 -17.01 -4.30 -12.80
CA ARG A 182 -17.33 -5.33 -13.79
C ARG A 182 -16.06 -5.88 -14.41
N GLU A 183 -16.01 -7.19 -14.71
CA GLU A 183 -14.88 -7.81 -15.39
C GLU A 183 -14.79 -7.32 -16.85
N THR A 184 -13.57 -6.99 -17.31
CA THR A 184 -13.34 -6.49 -18.67
C THR A 184 -12.89 -7.57 -19.64
N TYR A 185 -12.46 -8.74 -19.14
CA TYR A 185 -11.96 -9.86 -19.95
C TYR A 185 -10.82 -9.48 -20.91
N CYS A 186 -9.97 -8.55 -20.50
CA CYS A 186 -8.87 -8.02 -21.31
C CYS A 186 -9.33 -7.46 -22.67
N ARG A 187 -10.56 -6.94 -22.77
CA ARG A 187 -11.13 -6.38 -23.98
C ARG A 187 -11.60 -4.95 -23.75
N GLN A 188 -11.31 -4.10 -24.74
CA GLN A 188 -11.84 -2.74 -24.75
C GLN A 188 -13.36 -2.80 -24.82
N GLN A 189 -14.03 -2.21 -23.84
CA GLN A 189 -15.48 -2.06 -23.87
C GLN A 189 -15.82 -0.86 -24.75
N ARG A 190 -16.73 -1.07 -25.71
CA ARG A 190 -17.22 -0.04 -26.64
C ARG A 190 -18.30 0.80 -26.00
#